data_e53543ae418d6e51b64d1a36775cc587
#
_entry.id   e53543ae418d6e51b64d1a36775cc587
#
_cell.length_a   1.000
_cell.length_b   1.000
_cell.length_c   1.000
_cell.angle_alpha   90.00
_cell.angle_beta   90.00
_cell.angle_gamma   90.00
#
_symmetry.space_group_name_H-M   'P 1'
#
loop_
_entity.id
_entity.type
_entity.pdbx_description
1 polymer ?
#
loop_
_entity_poly.entity_id
_entity_poly.type
_entity_poly.pdbx_seq_one_letter_code
_entity_poly.pdbx_strand_id
1 'polypeptide(L)'
;MRDRFCRFTHVPATHWPNRHYTGRVALFRKILIVCVGNICRSPTAEMLLRNALDPSDISVTSAGLNARVGESMEPNALSVLEEQGGAAQEFKARQITPAIVNESDLILVMEKEHVKGVLSIASHARGKVFLLGKWQSEREIKDPYRQGKAAFVHAHALIEDAVCSWAQRLGR
;
A
#
# COMPACT_ATOMS: atom_id res chain seq x y z
N MET A 1 8.05 -9.39 23.38
CA MET A 1 9.14 -9.53 22.39
C MET A 1 8.58 -9.06 21.07
N ARG A 2 8.97 -7.86 20.60
CA ARG A 2 8.55 -7.31 19.30
C ARG A 2 9.51 -7.87 18.25
N ASP A 3 8.98 -8.69 17.35
CA ASP A 3 9.74 -9.27 16.26
C ASP A 3 10.34 -8.17 15.37
N ARG A 4 11.68 -8.14 15.33
CA ARG A 4 12.52 -7.16 14.59
C ARG A 4 12.63 -7.51 13.09
N PHE A 5 11.64 -8.14 12.47
CA PHE A 5 11.81 -8.69 11.12
C PHE A 5 11.31 -7.81 9.96
N CYS A 6 10.87 -6.59 10.21
CA CYS A 6 10.40 -5.71 9.14
C CYS A 6 10.96 -4.29 9.21
N ARG A 7 12.22 -4.12 9.64
CA ARG A 7 12.94 -2.89 9.32
C ARG A 7 13.51 -3.07 7.92
N PHE A 8 13.09 -2.24 6.99
CA PHE A 8 13.74 -2.04 5.70
C PHE A 8 15.15 -1.41 5.90
N THR A 9 16.02 -2.09 6.65
CA THR A 9 17.46 -1.83 6.57
C THR A 9 17.89 -2.44 5.25
N HIS A 10 18.45 -1.62 4.40
CA HIS A 10 19.10 -1.91 3.13
C HIS A 10 19.80 -3.30 3.15
N VAL A 11 19.06 -4.37 2.92
CA VAL A 11 19.63 -5.67 2.63
C VAL A 11 19.61 -5.78 1.12
N PRO A 12 20.80 -5.80 0.48
CA PRO A 12 20.85 -5.99 -0.97
C PRO A 12 20.15 -7.30 -1.33
N ALA A 13 19.43 -7.30 -2.44
CA ALA A 13 18.60 -8.41 -2.96
C ALA A 13 19.31 -9.78 -3.08
N THR A 14 20.59 -9.86 -2.74
CA THR A 14 21.44 -11.05 -2.83
C THR A 14 21.39 -11.96 -1.60
N HIS A 15 20.63 -11.61 -0.54
CA HIS A 15 20.66 -12.35 0.74
C HIS A 15 19.34 -12.95 1.20
N TRP A 16 18.35 -13.08 0.30
CA TRP A 16 17.20 -13.93 0.57
C TRP A 16 17.59 -15.38 0.23
N PRO A 17 17.43 -16.35 1.16
CA PRO A 17 17.65 -17.74 0.82
C PRO A 17 16.72 -18.11 -0.33
N ASN A 18 17.29 -18.60 -1.42
CA ASN A 18 16.62 -19.14 -2.60
C ASN A 18 15.55 -20.17 -2.15
N ARG A 19 14.34 -19.69 -1.83
CA ARG A 19 13.19 -20.58 -1.70
C ARG A 19 12.70 -20.83 -3.11
N HIS A 20 13.13 -21.95 -3.68
CA HIS A 20 12.46 -22.53 -4.84
C HIS A 20 10.99 -22.73 -4.48
N TYR A 21 10.17 -21.79 -4.89
CA TYR A 21 8.73 -21.83 -4.74
C TYR A 21 8.19 -22.87 -5.72
N THR A 22 8.04 -24.10 -5.26
CA THR A 22 7.35 -25.14 -6.01
C THR A 22 5.85 -24.84 -6.01
N GLY A 23 5.37 -24.22 -7.09
CA GLY A 23 3.99 -24.41 -7.56
C GLY A 23 2.83 -23.80 -6.78
N ARG A 24 3.01 -22.84 -5.86
CA ARG A 24 1.89 -22.11 -5.26
C ARG A 24 1.55 -20.88 -6.09
N VAL A 25 0.42 -20.93 -6.77
CA VAL A 25 -0.18 -19.76 -7.42
C VAL A 25 -0.58 -18.76 -6.33
N ALA A 26 -0.02 -17.56 -6.36
CA ALA A 26 -0.42 -16.50 -5.45
C ALA A 26 -1.95 -16.27 -5.59
N LEU A 27 -2.67 -16.32 -4.46
CA LEU A 27 -4.13 -16.14 -4.44
C LEU A 27 -4.53 -14.71 -4.89
N PHE A 28 -3.66 -13.74 -4.63
CA PHE A 28 -3.83 -12.33 -5.00
C PHE A 28 -2.63 -11.88 -5.83
N ARG A 29 -2.84 -11.66 -7.12
CA ARG A 29 -1.81 -11.20 -8.05
C ARG A 29 -1.86 -9.71 -8.34
N LYS A 30 -3.04 -9.10 -8.24
CA LYS A 30 -3.26 -7.68 -8.53
C LYS A 30 -3.80 -6.98 -7.29
N ILE A 31 -2.96 -6.19 -6.63
CA ILE A 31 -3.30 -5.46 -5.41
C ILE A 31 -3.45 -3.99 -5.74
N LEU A 32 -4.57 -3.42 -5.34
CA LEU A 32 -4.86 -1.99 -5.44
C LEU A 32 -4.86 -1.37 -4.05
N ILE A 33 -4.13 -0.26 -3.88
CA ILE A 33 -4.13 0.51 -2.64
C ILE A 33 -4.85 1.85 -2.88
N VAL A 34 -5.82 2.19 -2.02
CA VAL A 34 -6.70 3.33 -2.23
C VAL A 34 -6.68 4.29 -1.04
N CYS A 35 -6.56 5.58 -1.34
CA CYS A 35 -6.84 6.67 -0.41
C CYS A 35 -7.73 7.71 -1.10
N VAL A 36 -7.81 8.94 -0.59
CA VAL A 36 -8.61 9.99 -1.23
C VAL A 36 -7.86 10.57 -2.44
N GLY A 37 -6.76 11.30 -2.20
CA GLY A 37 -6.07 12.09 -3.24
C GLY A 37 -5.07 11.32 -4.09
N ASN A 38 -4.65 10.13 -3.68
CA ASN A 38 -3.58 9.31 -4.30
C ASN A 38 -2.24 10.06 -4.42
N ILE A 39 -1.92 10.91 -3.46
CA ILE A 39 -0.64 11.65 -3.42
C ILE A 39 0.17 11.44 -2.13
N CYS A 40 -0.44 10.88 -1.07
CA CYS A 40 0.21 10.69 0.23
C CYS A 40 0.21 9.20 0.63
N ARG A 41 -0.86 8.73 1.29
CA ARG A 41 -0.93 7.41 1.95
C ARG A 41 -0.84 6.24 0.97
N SER A 42 -1.63 6.23 -0.07
CA SER A 42 -1.67 5.09 -1.00
C SER A 42 -0.39 4.93 -1.83
N PRO A 43 0.27 5.99 -2.37
CA PRO A 43 1.55 5.81 -3.03
C PRO A 43 2.67 5.38 -2.08
N THR A 44 2.71 5.88 -0.83
CA THR A 44 3.66 5.40 0.18
C THR A 44 3.48 3.90 0.41
N ALA A 45 2.25 3.45 0.63
CA ALA A 45 1.96 2.02 0.84
C ALA A 45 2.24 1.16 -0.41
N GLU A 46 1.98 1.68 -1.61
CA GLU A 46 2.32 1.02 -2.88
C GLU A 46 3.83 0.76 -2.97
N MET A 47 4.66 1.78 -2.74
CA MET A 47 6.11 1.65 -2.84
C MET A 47 6.67 0.69 -1.80
N LEU A 48 6.21 0.79 -0.55
CA LEU A 48 6.64 -0.11 0.52
C LEU A 48 6.21 -1.57 0.24
N LEU A 49 4.99 -1.80 -0.22
CA LEU A 49 4.51 -3.16 -0.48
C LEU A 49 5.17 -3.77 -1.72
N ARG A 50 5.43 -2.97 -2.78
CA ARG A 50 6.22 -3.41 -3.94
C ARG A 50 7.62 -3.87 -3.55
N ASN A 51 8.29 -3.11 -2.66
CA ASN A 51 9.63 -3.46 -2.20
C ASN A 51 9.65 -4.71 -1.30
N ALA A 52 8.52 -5.07 -0.70
CA ALA A 52 8.37 -6.20 0.20
C ALA A 52 7.95 -7.52 -0.49
N LEU A 53 7.49 -7.45 -1.74
CA LEU A 53 6.95 -8.58 -2.50
C LEU A 53 7.79 -8.86 -3.75
N ASP A 54 7.73 -10.09 -4.24
CA ASP A 54 8.36 -10.45 -5.52
C ASP A 54 7.53 -9.85 -6.69
N PRO A 55 8.10 -8.96 -7.51
CA PRO A 55 7.38 -8.31 -8.59
C PRO A 55 7.00 -9.26 -9.74
N SER A 56 7.59 -10.46 -9.82
CA SER A 56 7.23 -11.47 -10.82
C SER A 56 5.86 -12.11 -10.53
N ASP A 57 5.45 -12.14 -9.28
CA ASP A 57 4.23 -12.83 -8.84
C ASP A 57 3.07 -11.88 -8.53
N ILE A 58 3.36 -10.69 -7.97
CA ILE A 58 2.35 -9.78 -7.45
C ILE A 58 2.57 -8.36 -7.97
N SER A 59 1.56 -7.83 -8.65
CA SER A 59 1.50 -6.44 -9.07
C SER A 59 0.79 -5.60 -8.01
N VAL A 60 1.44 -4.53 -7.54
CA VAL A 60 0.87 -3.57 -6.60
C VAL A 60 0.73 -2.21 -7.28
N THR A 61 -0.43 -1.61 -7.18
CA THR A 61 -0.72 -0.29 -7.75
C THR A 61 -1.57 0.53 -6.78
N SER A 62 -1.69 1.83 -6.98
CA SER A 62 -2.59 2.67 -6.19
C SER A 62 -3.48 3.58 -7.04
N ALA A 63 -4.57 4.07 -6.44
CA ALA A 63 -5.49 5.03 -7.01
C ALA A 63 -6.17 5.87 -5.92
N GLY A 64 -6.88 6.94 -6.29
CA GLY A 64 -7.61 7.80 -5.37
C GLY A 64 -9.11 7.81 -5.62
N LEU A 65 -9.90 7.90 -4.56
CA LEU A 65 -11.36 8.09 -4.65
C LEU A 65 -11.72 9.46 -5.24
N ASN A 66 -10.89 10.46 -4.97
CA ASN A 66 -10.93 11.81 -5.54
C ASN A 66 -9.49 12.22 -5.82
N ALA A 67 -8.88 11.59 -6.80
CA ALA A 67 -7.46 11.69 -7.08
C ALA A 67 -7.07 13.07 -7.62
N ARG A 68 -5.89 13.53 -7.24
CA ARG A 68 -5.23 14.69 -7.83
C ARG A 68 -4.49 14.25 -9.10
N VAL A 69 -5.25 13.88 -10.10
CA VAL A 69 -4.77 13.20 -11.32
C VAL A 69 -3.57 13.91 -11.94
N GLY A 70 -2.51 13.16 -12.20
CA GLY A 70 -1.27 13.66 -12.80
C GLY A 70 -0.30 14.31 -11.83
N GLU A 71 -0.70 14.60 -10.57
CA GLU A 71 0.23 15.12 -9.57
C GLU A 71 1.21 14.04 -9.09
N SER A 72 2.39 14.48 -8.70
CA SER A 72 3.40 13.65 -8.03
C SER A 72 3.03 13.40 -6.56
N MET A 73 3.81 12.59 -5.86
CA MET A 73 3.66 12.45 -4.42
C MET A 73 3.77 13.81 -3.71
N GLU A 74 3.00 13.97 -2.65
CA GLU A 74 3.08 15.15 -1.77
C GLU A 74 4.50 15.25 -1.16
N PRO A 75 5.11 16.45 -1.15
CA PRO A 75 6.53 16.60 -0.79
C PRO A 75 6.92 16.02 0.57
N ASN A 76 6.07 16.17 1.62
CA ASN A 76 6.38 15.58 2.93
C ASN A 76 6.24 14.05 2.91
N ALA A 77 5.29 13.49 2.14
CA ALA A 77 5.16 12.04 1.99
C ALA A 77 6.40 11.46 1.32
N LEU A 78 6.87 12.12 0.26
CA LEU A 78 8.09 11.76 -0.45
C LEU A 78 9.32 11.87 0.44
N SER A 79 9.52 13.02 1.11
CA SER A 79 10.65 13.24 2.02
C SER A 79 10.72 12.19 3.11
N VAL A 80 9.59 11.85 3.75
CA VAL A 80 9.56 10.83 4.80
C VAL A 80 9.86 9.44 4.24
N LEU A 81 9.34 9.10 3.06
CA LEU A 81 9.64 7.82 2.40
C LEU A 81 11.14 7.67 2.14
N GLU A 82 11.79 8.71 1.60
CA GLU A 82 13.25 8.73 1.31
C GLU A 82 14.08 8.67 2.59
N GLU A 83 13.73 9.43 3.63
CA GLU A 83 14.38 9.41 4.93
C GLU A 83 14.33 8.03 5.61
N GLN A 84 13.31 7.25 5.31
CA GLN A 84 13.16 5.86 5.81
C GLN A 84 13.77 4.81 4.86
N GLY A 85 14.53 5.26 3.84
CA GLY A 85 15.24 4.37 2.91
C GLY A 85 14.39 3.82 1.76
N GLY A 86 13.19 4.33 1.58
CA GLY A 86 12.38 4.03 0.40
C GLY A 86 12.89 4.79 -0.83
N ALA A 87 12.84 4.17 -2.00
CA ALA A 87 13.14 4.84 -3.26
C ALA A 87 11.85 5.33 -3.90
N ALA A 88 11.78 6.63 -4.19
CA ALA A 88 10.71 7.16 -5.02
C ALA A 88 10.94 6.71 -6.47
N GLN A 89 9.97 5.99 -7.01
CA GLN A 89 9.86 5.77 -8.45
C GLN A 89 9.04 6.90 -9.08
N GLU A 90 9.12 7.06 -10.39
CA GLU A 90 8.24 7.99 -11.09
C GLU A 90 6.78 7.63 -10.79
N PHE A 91 6.07 8.56 -10.16
CA PHE A 91 4.70 8.37 -9.69
C PHE A 91 3.80 9.49 -10.19
N LYS A 92 2.61 9.11 -10.67
CA LYS A 92 1.52 10.03 -11.02
C LYS A 92 0.21 9.54 -10.43
N ALA A 93 -0.44 10.42 -9.70
CA ALA A 93 -1.75 10.14 -9.12
C ALA A 93 -2.79 9.84 -10.19
N ARG A 94 -3.64 8.84 -9.95
CA ARG A 94 -4.70 8.43 -10.87
C ARG A 94 -6.02 8.19 -10.15
N GLN A 95 -7.12 8.45 -10.86
CA GLN A 95 -8.48 8.24 -10.38
C GLN A 95 -8.82 6.74 -10.39
N ILE A 96 -9.46 6.26 -9.32
CA ILE A 96 -10.06 4.94 -9.30
C ILE A 96 -11.24 4.87 -10.28
N THR A 97 -11.35 3.75 -10.99
CA THR A 97 -12.44 3.49 -11.94
C THR A 97 -13.02 2.11 -11.72
N PRO A 98 -14.25 1.81 -12.18
CA PRO A 98 -14.81 0.46 -12.13
C PRO A 98 -13.89 -0.60 -12.76
N ALA A 99 -13.21 -0.27 -13.87
CA ALA A 99 -12.27 -1.16 -14.53
C ALA A 99 -11.11 -1.54 -13.62
N ILE A 100 -10.45 -0.54 -12.97
CA ILE A 100 -9.36 -0.78 -12.02
C ILE A 100 -9.82 -1.65 -10.84
N VAL A 101 -11.02 -1.39 -10.30
CA VAL A 101 -11.60 -2.20 -9.22
C VAL A 101 -11.83 -3.65 -9.68
N ASN A 102 -12.36 -3.85 -10.89
CA ASN A 102 -12.66 -5.17 -11.42
C ASN A 102 -11.40 -6.01 -11.63
N GLU A 103 -10.34 -5.40 -12.13
CA GLU A 103 -9.06 -6.06 -12.40
C GLU A 103 -8.28 -6.43 -11.15
N SER A 104 -8.60 -5.83 -10.00
CA SER A 104 -7.88 -6.07 -8.74
C SER A 104 -8.42 -7.30 -8.02
N ASP A 105 -7.52 -8.13 -7.49
CA ASP A 105 -7.87 -9.30 -6.66
C ASP A 105 -8.07 -8.91 -5.20
N LEU A 106 -7.30 -7.92 -4.74
CA LEU A 106 -7.30 -7.39 -3.37
C LEU A 106 -7.25 -5.86 -3.40
N ILE A 107 -8.09 -5.21 -2.61
CA ILE A 107 -8.13 -3.74 -2.49
C ILE A 107 -7.92 -3.36 -1.04
N LEU A 108 -6.87 -2.56 -0.79
CA LEU A 108 -6.49 -2.11 0.55
C LEU A 108 -6.77 -0.62 0.69
N VAL A 109 -7.54 -0.25 1.70
CA VAL A 109 -7.95 1.13 1.95
C VAL A 109 -7.47 1.64 3.29
N MET A 110 -7.40 2.96 3.48
CA MET A 110 -6.84 3.58 4.69
C MET A 110 -7.87 3.71 5.82
N GLU A 111 -9.12 3.95 5.49
CA GLU A 111 -10.20 4.25 6.44
C GLU A 111 -11.48 3.48 6.06
N LYS A 112 -12.37 3.24 7.02
CA LYS A 112 -13.66 2.55 6.81
C LYS A 112 -14.56 3.27 5.81
N GLU A 113 -14.49 4.61 5.77
CA GLU A 113 -15.23 5.40 4.81
C GLU A 113 -14.76 5.15 3.37
N HIS A 114 -13.48 4.84 3.17
CA HIS A 114 -12.97 4.47 1.84
C HIS A 114 -13.53 3.12 1.34
N VAL A 115 -13.90 2.21 2.25
CA VAL A 115 -14.60 0.96 1.86
C VAL A 115 -15.92 1.33 1.18
N LYS A 116 -16.72 2.22 1.77
CA LYS A 116 -17.98 2.69 1.19
C LYS A 116 -17.74 3.38 -0.16
N GLY A 117 -16.69 4.23 -0.25
CA GLY A 117 -16.29 4.88 -1.49
C GLY A 117 -15.99 3.90 -2.62
N VAL A 118 -15.23 2.83 -2.37
CA VAL A 118 -14.96 1.79 -3.37
C VAL A 118 -16.24 1.04 -3.73
N LEU A 119 -17.07 0.69 -2.75
CA LEU A 119 -18.32 -0.04 -2.99
C LEU A 119 -19.37 0.79 -3.73
N SER A 120 -19.34 2.11 -3.63
CA SER A 120 -20.21 2.98 -4.46
C SER A 120 -19.82 2.98 -5.93
N ILE A 121 -18.53 2.74 -6.23
CA ILE A 121 -18.02 2.61 -7.61
C ILE A 121 -18.31 1.20 -8.16
N ALA A 122 -18.16 0.15 -7.32
CA ALA A 122 -18.31 -1.24 -7.71
C ALA A 122 -18.82 -2.08 -6.53
N SER A 123 -20.12 -2.20 -6.37
CA SER A 123 -20.77 -2.85 -5.21
C SER A 123 -20.40 -4.33 -5.04
N HIS A 124 -20.08 -5.02 -6.13
CA HIS A 124 -19.63 -6.42 -6.13
C HIS A 124 -18.22 -6.63 -5.55
N ALA A 125 -17.44 -5.56 -5.34
CA ALA A 125 -16.10 -5.64 -4.77
C ALA A 125 -16.07 -5.92 -3.25
N ARG A 126 -17.22 -6.02 -2.57
CA ARG A 126 -17.34 -6.16 -1.11
C ARG A 126 -16.44 -7.24 -0.52
N GLY A 127 -16.26 -8.37 -1.17
CA GLY A 127 -15.47 -9.50 -0.68
C GLY A 127 -13.94 -9.31 -0.79
N LYS A 128 -13.47 -8.27 -1.48
CA LYS A 128 -12.03 -8.02 -1.74
C LYS A 128 -11.51 -6.68 -1.25
N VAL A 129 -12.32 -5.89 -0.55
CA VAL A 129 -11.93 -4.59 0.03
C VAL A 129 -11.69 -4.73 1.52
N PHE A 130 -10.47 -4.41 1.98
CA PHE A 130 -10.08 -4.50 3.38
C PHE A 130 -9.31 -3.24 3.80
N LEU A 131 -9.31 -2.95 5.11
CA LEU A 131 -8.40 -1.94 5.66
C LEU A 131 -6.94 -2.39 5.52
N LEU A 132 -6.06 -1.47 5.16
CA LEU A 132 -4.61 -1.71 5.21
C LEU A 132 -4.19 -2.13 6.62
N GLY A 133 -4.70 -1.45 7.66
CA GLY A 133 -4.47 -1.79 9.06
C GLY A 133 -5.33 -2.94 9.61
N LYS A 134 -5.82 -3.85 8.76
CA LYS A 134 -6.65 -5.01 9.16
C LYS A 134 -6.02 -5.83 10.29
N TRP A 135 -4.72 -6.09 10.19
CA TRP A 135 -4.00 -6.94 11.14
C TRP A 135 -3.52 -6.20 12.40
N GLN A 136 -3.74 -4.89 12.47
CA GLN A 136 -3.52 -4.02 13.63
C GLN A 136 -4.86 -3.65 14.29
N SER A 137 -5.72 -4.63 14.54
CA SER A 137 -7.07 -4.44 15.11
C SER A 137 -7.94 -3.51 14.26
N GLU A 138 -7.89 -3.67 12.95
CA GLU A 138 -8.63 -2.85 11.97
C GLU A 138 -8.35 -1.34 12.12
N ARG A 139 -7.09 -0.98 12.39
CA ARG A 139 -6.67 0.41 12.56
C ARG A 139 -6.87 1.21 11.29
N GLU A 140 -7.46 2.38 11.44
CA GLU A 140 -7.52 3.39 10.39
C GLU A 140 -6.23 4.22 10.36
N ILE A 141 -5.79 4.59 9.16
CA ILE A 141 -4.65 5.47 8.92
C ILE A 141 -5.17 6.81 8.45
N LYS A 142 -5.21 7.78 9.37
CA LYS A 142 -5.76 9.11 9.13
C LYS A 142 -4.95 9.91 8.11
N ASP A 143 -5.60 10.86 7.42
CA ASP A 143 -4.97 11.68 6.39
C ASP A 143 -4.01 12.71 7.02
N PRO A 144 -2.68 12.66 6.71
CA PRO A 144 -1.73 13.64 7.20
C PRO A 144 -1.73 14.94 6.39
N TYR A 145 -2.50 15.03 5.31
CA TYR A 145 -2.47 16.17 4.40
C TYR A 145 -2.77 17.47 5.15
N ARG A 146 -1.93 18.50 4.96
CA ARG A 146 -1.96 19.81 5.64
C ARG A 146 -1.76 19.80 7.16
N GLN A 147 -1.25 18.70 7.74
CA GLN A 147 -1.01 18.60 9.19
C GLN A 147 0.48 18.71 9.57
N GLY A 148 1.35 19.08 8.63
CA GLY A 148 2.79 19.20 8.86
C GLY A 148 3.54 17.87 8.85
N LYS A 149 4.88 17.92 8.77
CA LYS A 149 5.75 16.75 8.56
C LYS A 149 5.58 15.65 9.63
N ALA A 150 5.35 16.03 10.89
CA ALA A 150 5.16 15.05 11.97
C ALA A 150 3.98 14.11 11.75
N ALA A 151 2.88 14.60 11.15
CA ALA A 151 1.73 13.76 10.80
C ALA A 151 2.08 12.76 9.68
N PHE A 152 2.92 13.15 8.72
CA PHE A 152 3.42 12.24 7.68
C PHE A 152 4.33 11.16 8.24
N VAL A 153 5.23 11.50 9.18
CA VAL A 153 6.06 10.51 9.88
C VAL A 153 5.20 9.50 10.62
N HIS A 154 4.17 9.97 11.34
CA HIS A 154 3.25 9.08 12.04
C HIS A 154 2.46 8.19 11.08
N ALA A 155 1.91 8.75 10.01
CA ALA A 155 1.16 7.99 9.00
C ALA A 155 2.07 6.96 8.30
N HIS A 156 3.32 7.33 7.97
CA HIS A 156 4.31 6.41 7.39
C HIS A 156 4.55 5.20 8.30
N ALA A 157 4.80 5.42 9.59
CA ALA A 157 5.03 4.33 10.54
C ALA A 157 3.84 3.35 10.64
N LEU A 158 2.60 3.88 10.61
CA LEU A 158 1.40 3.05 10.59
C LEU A 158 1.25 2.25 9.27
N ILE A 159 1.58 2.87 8.13
CA ILE A 159 1.56 2.23 6.82
C ILE A 159 2.61 1.11 6.79
N GLU A 160 3.83 1.37 7.22
CA GLU A 160 4.92 0.40 7.25
C GLU A 160 4.56 -0.84 8.08
N ASP A 161 4.06 -0.67 9.29
CA ASP A 161 3.61 -1.77 10.15
C ASP A 161 2.51 -2.62 9.49
N ALA A 162 1.55 -1.96 8.85
CA ALA A 162 0.47 -2.63 8.15
C ALA A 162 0.95 -3.36 6.89
N VAL A 163 1.81 -2.72 6.09
CA VAL A 163 2.42 -3.32 4.89
C VAL A 163 3.23 -4.55 5.25
N CYS A 164 4.03 -4.51 6.30
CA CYS A 164 4.77 -5.67 6.81
C CYS A 164 3.85 -6.86 7.09
N SER A 165 2.73 -6.60 7.76
CA SER A 165 1.76 -7.64 8.10
C SER A 165 1.08 -8.25 6.87
N TRP A 166 0.81 -7.44 5.84
CA TRP A 166 0.30 -7.93 4.56
C TRP A 166 1.37 -8.71 3.77
N ALA A 167 2.59 -8.17 3.65
CA ALA A 167 3.68 -8.84 2.93
C ALA A 167 3.97 -10.24 3.46
N GLN A 168 3.99 -10.43 4.80
CA GLN A 168 4.16 -11.74 5.42
C GLN A 168 3.08 -12.75 5.03
N ARG A 169 1.86 -12.30 4.71
CA ARG A 169 0.73 -13.17 4.36
C ARG A 169 0.60 -13.42 2.86
N LEU A 170 1.01 -12.44 2.06
CA LEU A 170 0.95 -12.51 0.60
C LEU A 170 2.15 -13.25 0.02
N GLY A 171 3.32 -13.18 0.66
CA GLY A 171 4.56 -13.86 0.25
C GLY A 171 4.70 -15.31 0.76
N ARG A 172 3.62 -15.92 1.27
CA ARG A 172 3.61 -17.31 1.79
C ARG A 172 3.14 -18.31 0.77
#